data_88e911091efe5a24a41de66d207101c8
#
_entry.id   88e911091efe5a24a41de66d207101c8
#
_cell.length_a   1.000
_cell.length_b   1.000
_cell.length_c   1.000
_cell.angle_alpha   90.00
_cell.angle_beta   90.00
_cell.angle_gamma   90.00
#
_symmetry.space_group_name_H-M   'P 1'
#
loop_
_entity.id
_entity.type
_entity.pdbx_description
1 polymer ?
#
loop_
_entity_poly.entity_id
_entity_poly.type
_entity_poly.pdbx_seq_one_letter_code
_entity_poly.pdbx_strand_id
1 'polypeptide(L)'
;FKTFQGVTEDAKNTVYLRPETAQGIFVNFKNVQRTSRKKIPFGIGQIGKSFRNEITPGNFTFRTREFEQMELEFFCEPGTDLDWFQYWRGFCINWLKSLGMKDEEMRARDHSPEGLCFYSKGTTDIEFLFPFGWGELWGIADRTDYDLTQHQNVSGQDMTYFDPEKNEKYIPYVIEPSLGADRVVLAFLCSAYDEE
;
A
#
# COMPACT_ATOMS: atom_id res chain seq x y z
N PHE A 1 -6.83 -0.55 -15.70
CA PHE A 1 -8.02 0.08 -16.29
C PHE A 1 -7.61 0.84 -17.56
N LYS A 2 -8.01 0.33 -18.74
CA LYS A 2 -7.73 0.96 -20.03
C LYS A 2 -8.80 1.99 -20.34
N THR A 3 -8.40 3.18 -20.83
CA THR A 3 -9.31 4.22 -21.31
C THR A 3 -8.68 4.98 -22.48
N PHE A 4 -9.39 5.98 -22.99
CA PHE A 4 -8.94 6.78 -24.13
C PHE A 4 -8.91 8.26 -23.75
N GLN A 5 -7.92 8.97 -24.27
CA GLN A 5 -7.83 10.41 -24.16
C GLN A 5 -8.44 11.06 -25.40
N GLY A 6 -9.42 11.95 -25.23
CA GLY A 6 -10.12 12.59 -26.32
C GLY A 6 -11.33 11.79 -26.82
N VAL A 7 -11.79 12.11 -28.03
CA VAL A 7 -13.06 11.60 -28.60
C VAL A 7 -12.92 10.39 -29.51
N THR A 8 -11.68 10.02 -29.87
CA THR A 8 -11.41 8.89 -30.79
C THR A 8 -10.79 7.71 -30.04
N GLU A 9 -11.38 6.53 -30.24
CA GLU A 9 -10.92 5.27 -29.66
C GLU A 9 -9.86 4.64 -30.58
N ASP A 10 -8.63 5.14 -30.54
CA ASP A 10 -7.51 4.57 -31.28
C ASP A 10 -6.31 4.24 -30.37
N ALA A 11 -5.35 3.49 -30.93
CA ALA A 11 -4.19 3.05 -30.18
C ALA A 11 -3.29 4.22 -29.70
N LYS A 12 -3.31 5.36 -30.40
CA LYS A 12 -2.50 6.54 -30.05
C LYS A 12 -3.10 7.30 -28.86
N ASN A 13 -4.42 7.17 -28.67
CA ASN A 13 -5.16 7.83 -27.59
C ASN A 13 -5.41 6.91 -26.39
N THR A 14 -4.89 5.67 -26.42
CA THR A 14 -5.01 4.72 -25.30
C THR A 14 -4.16 5.17 -24.12
N VAL A 15 -4.79 5.26 -22.95
CA VAL A 15 -4.13 5.49 -21.66
C VAL A 15 -4.56 4.44 -20.64
N TYR A 16 -3.73 4.23 -19.62
CA TYR A 16 -4.02 3.32 -18.53
C TYR A 16 -4.13 4.08 -17.22
N LEU A 17 -5.25 3.89 -16.52
CA LEU A 17 -5.43 4.42 -15.17
C LEU A 17 -4.67 3.53 -14.19
N ARG A 18 -4.01 4.14 -13.22
CA ARG A 18 -3.17 3.41 -12.24
C ARG A 18 -4.02 2.53 -11.32
N PRO A 19 -3.62 1.27 -11.04
CA PRO A 19 -4.34 0.37 -10.13
C PRO A 19 -3.98 0.59 -8.65
N GLU A 20 -2.91 1.36 -8.39
CA GLU A 20 -2.36 1.66 -7.07
C GLU A 20 -1.55 2.96 -7.10
N THR A 21 -1.28 3.53 -5.93
CA THR A 21 -0.44 4.73 -5.80
C THR A 21 1.05 4.39 -5.61
N ALA A 22 1.38 3.15 -5.26
CA ALA A 22 2.73 2.67 -4.94
C ALA A 22 3.76 2.96 -6.04
N GLN A 23 3.43 2.68 -7.31
CA GLN A 23 4.38 2.84 -8.42
C GLN A 23 4.83 4.28 -8.61
N GLY A 24 3.96 5.26 -8.34
CA GLY A 24 4.32 6.68 -8.35
C GLY A 24 5.33 7.04 -7.26
N ILE A 25 5.27 6.37 -6.11
CA ILE A 25 6.23 6.53 -5.02
C ILE A 25 7.59 5.98 -5.44
N PHE A 26 7.64 4.77 -6.00
CA PHE A 26 8.90 4.15 -6.44
C PHE A 26 9.61 4.96 -7.53
N VAL A 27 8.87 5.49 -8.51
CA VAL A 27 9.41 6.42 -9.54
C VAL A 27 10.07 7.63 -8.90
N ASN A 28 9.52 8.15 -7.80
CA ASN A 28 10.03 9.33 -7.12
C ASN A 28 11.04 9.04 -6.01
N PHE A 29 11.34 7.79 -5.69
CA PHE A 29 12.22 7.41 -4.57
C PHE A 29 13.53 8.18 -4.56
N LYS A 30 14.30 8.13 -5.67
CA LYS A 30 15.60 8.83 -5.76
C LYS A 30 15.47 10.35 -5.69
N ASN A 31 14.39 10.90 -6.22
CA ASN A 31 14.10 12.32 -6.15
C ASN A 31 13.88 12.78 -4.70
N VAL A 32 13.02 12.06 -3.98
CA VAL A 32 12.72 12.35 -2.57
C VAL A 32 13.95 12.17 -1.71
N GLN A 33 14.66 11.05 -1.84
CA GLN A 33 15.90 10.80 -1.09
C GLN A 33 16.92 11.93 -1.26
N ARG A 34 17.17 12.35 -2.50
CA ARG A 34 18.16 13.39 -2.83
C ARG A 34 17.74 14.77 -2.33
N THR A 35 16.48 15.14 -2.52
CA THR A 35 15.99 16.50 -2.18
C THR A 35 15.75 16.66 -0.69
N SER A 36 15.25 15.62 -0.01
CA SER A 36 15.00 15.66 1.45
C SER A 36 16.23 15.27 2.28
N ARG A 37 17.27 14.68 1.65
CA ARG A 37 18.47 14.15 2.31
C ARG A 37 18.16 13.18 3.46
N LYS A 38 17.07 12.42 3.32
CA LYS A 38 16.67 11.44 4.32
C LYS A 38 17.62 10.24 4.32
N LYS A 39 17.94 9.79 5.53
CA LYS A 39 18.60 8.51 5.76
C LYS A 39 17.54 7.41 5.92
N ILE A 40 17.88 6.19 5.55
CA ILE A 40 17.08 5.00 5.84
C ILE A 40 17.16 4.70 7.34
N PRO A 41 16.03 4.36 8.02
CA PRO A 41 14.72 4.17 7.42
C PRO A 41 13.92 5.47 7.24
N PHE A 42 13.12 5.56 6.17
CA PHE A 42 12.14 6.62 5.98
C PHE A 42 10.99 6.14 5.10
N GLY A 43 9.85 6.81 5.19
CA GLY A 43 8.67 6.50 4.39
C GLY A 43 8.26 7.63 3.46
N ILE A 44 7.59 7.28 2.38
CA ILE A 44 6.90 8.19 1.46
C ILE A 44 5.43 7.76 1.42
N GLY A 45 4.54 8.65 1.86
CA GLY A 45 3.10 8.42 1.80
C GLY A 45 2.47 9.15 0.62
N GLN A 46 1.44 8.54 0.04
CA GLN A 46 0.60 9.14 -0.97
C GLN A 46 -0.87 8.82 -0.74
N ILE A 47 -1.73 9.82 -0.93
CA ILE A 47 -3.18 9.67 -0.99
C ILE A 47 -3.61 10.08 -2.37
N GLY A 48 -4.43 9.25 -3.03
CA GLY A 48 -4.89 9.56 -4.37
C GLY A 48 -5.79 8.50 -4.98
N LYS A 49 -6.33 8.80 -6.14
CA LYS A 49 -7.21 7.91 -6.89
C LYS A 49 -6.46 6.71 -7.43
N SER A 50 -7.10 5.54 -7.29
CA SER A 50 -6.72 4.28 -7.91
C SER A 50 -7.92 3.66 -8.61
N PHE A 51 -7.65 2.83 -9.63
CA PHE A 51 -8.68 2.31 -10.53
C PHE A 51 -8.46 0.82 -10.77
N ARG A 52 -9.45 0.02 -10.42
CA ARG A 52 -9.41 -1.43 -10.64
C ARG A 52 -10.64 -1.86 -11.40
N ASN A 53 -10.49 -2.67 -12.44
CA ASN A 53 -11.62 -3.17 -13.23
C ASN A 53 -12.33 -4.31 -12.50
N GLU A 54 -12.97 -3.97 -11.37
CA GLU A 54 -13.74 -4.92 -10.57
C GLU A 54 -14.89 -5.50 -11.40
N ILE A 55 -14.98 -6.83 -11.43
CA ILE A 55 -16.04 -7.53 -12.15
C ILE A 55 -17.37 -7.35 -11.44
N THR A 56 -17.37 -7.41 -10.10
CA THR A 56 -18.57 -7.32 -9.26
C THR A 56 -18.38 -6.27 -8.17
N PRO A 57 -18.54 -4.97 -8.50
CA PRO A 57 -18.60 -3.93 -7.47
C PRO A 57 -19.78 -4.18 -6.51
N GLY A 58 -19.66 -3.78 -5.26
CA GLY A 58 -20.73 -4.00 -4.30
C GLY A 58 -20.39 -3.53 -2.88
N ASN A 59 -21.37 -3.70 -1.99
CA ASN A 59 -21.27 -3.30 -0.59
C ASN A 59 -20.91 -1.82 -0.42
N PHE A 60 -21.70 -0.96 -1.11
CA PHE A 60 -21.53 0.49 -1.11
C PHE A 60 -20.11 0.90 -1.53
N THR A 61 -19.34 1.61 -0.66
CA THR A 61 -17.98 2.05 -0.96
C THR A 61 -16.92 0.97 -0.68
N PHE A 62 -17.30 -0.23 -0.25
CA PHE A 62 -16.34 -1.30 0.06
C PHE A 62 -15.60 -1.80 -1.18
N ARG A 63 -16.31 -1.98 -2.31
CA ARG A 63 -15.73 -2.46 -3.57
C ARG A 63 -16.24 -1.66 -4.75
N THR A 64 -15.41 -0.73 -5.21
CA THR A 64 -15.69 0.18 -6.32
C THR A 64 -14.59 0.10 -7.37
N ARG A 65 -14.85 0.59 -8.59
CA ARG A 65 -13.84 0.62 -9.68
C ARG A 65 -12.92 1.82 -9.59
N GLU A 66 -13.38 2.90 -8.98
CA GLU A 66 -12.62 4.10 -8.66
C GLU A 66 -12.70 4.33 -7.15
N PHE A 67 -11.56 4.48 -6.49
CA PHE A 67 -11.49 4.68 -5.04
C PHE A 67 -10.27 5.53 -4.68
N GLU A 68 -10.27 6.09 -3.48
CA GLU A 68 -9.09 6.72 -2.91
C GLU A 68 -8.29 5.72 -2.09
N GLN A 69 -6.98 5.69 -2.37
CA GLN A 69 -6.02 4.83 -1.68
C GLN A 69 -5.04 5.70 -0.90
N MET A 70 -4.70 5.23 0.30
CA MET A 70 -3.65 5.79 1.14
C MET A 70 -2.57 4.72 1.26
N GLU A 71 -1.42 4.96 0.67
CA GLU A 71 -0.27 4.06 0.73
C GLU A 71 0.94 4.74 1.32
N LEU A 72 1.68 3.98 2.11
CA LEU A 72 3.00 4.32 2.61
C LEU A 72 3.99 3.27 2.10
N GLU A 73 5.05 3.72 1.43
CA GLU A 73 6.21 2.89 1.14
C GLU A 73 7.31 3.24 2.14
N PHE A 74 7.55 2.34 3.07
CA PHE A 74 8.56 2.51 4.11
C PHE A 74 9.83 1.76 3.72
N PHE A 75 10.87 2.52 3.42
CA PHE A 75 12.16 2.02 2.97
C PHE A 75 13.05 1.70 4.17
N CYS A 76 13.55 0.48 4.24
CA CYS A 76 14.40 -0.01 5.31
C CYS A 76 15.62 -0.76 4.78
N GLU A 77 16.58 -1.02 5.66
CA GLU A 77 17.77 -1.82 5.35
C GLU A 77 17.38 -3.30 5.17
N PRO A 78 17.88 -4.00 4.14
CA PRO A 78 17.70 -5.43 4.00
C PRO A 78 18.11 -6.20 5.26
N GLY A 79 17.27 -7.14 5.69
CA GLY A 79 17.47 -7.91 6.92
C GLY A 79 16.83 -7.29 8.17
N THR A 80 16.35 -6.03 8.11
CA THR A 80 15.55 -5.41 9.18
C THR A 80 14.05 -5.40 8.86
N ASP A 81 13.71 -5.88 7.69
CA ASP A 81 12.37 -5.88 7.09
C ASP A 81 11.31 -6.54 7.98
N LEU A 82 11.60 -7.72 8.55
CA LEU A 82 10.63 -8.43 9.41
C LEU A 82 10.31 -7.67 10.70
N ASP A 83 11.29 -7.01 11.30
CA ASP A 83 11.06 -6.17 12.49
C ASP A 83 10.20 -4.96 12.15
N TRP A 84 10.46 -4.31 11.02
CA TRP A 84 9.64 -3.20 10.52
C TRP A 84 8.25 -3.63 10.09
N PHE A 85 8.10 -4.83 9.51
CA PHE A 85 6.81 -5.42 9.20
C PHE A 85 5.95 -5.58 10.47
N GLN A 86 6.52 -6.15 11.54
CA GLN A 86 5.82 -6.30 12.82
C GLN A 86 5.51 -4.94 13.47
N TYR A 87 6.43 -3.98 13.37
CA TYR A 87 6.19 -2.61 13.83
C TYR A 87 4.98 -1.98 13.14
N TRP A 88 4.93 -2.00 11.81
CA TRP A 88 3.83 -1.40 11.04
C TRP A 88 2.51 -2.12 11.27
N ARG A 89 2.52 -3.44 11.36
CA ARG A 89 1.35 -4.24 11.75
C ARG A 89 0.78 -3.77 13.10
N GLY A 90 1.61 -3.65 14.11
CA GLY A 90 1.22 -3.14 15.44
C GLY A 90 0.76 -1.69 15.40
N PHE A 91 1.47 -0.83 14.66
CA PHE A 91 1.13 0.58 14.52
C PHE A 91 -0.25 0.77 13.89
N CYS A 92 -0.55 0.09 12.78
CA CYS A 92 -1.83 0.21 12.08
C CYS A 92 -3.02 -0.22 12.96
N ILE A 93 -2.89 -1.33 13.68
CA ILE A 93 -3.92 -1.79 14.63
C ILE A 93 -4.12 -0.75 15.74
N ASN A 94 -3.04 -0.28 16.35
CA ASN A 94 -3.12 0.71 17.43
C ASN A 94 -3.67 2.05 16.97
N TRP A 95 -3.37 2.45 15.73
CA TRP A 95 -3.92 3.66 15.14
C TRP A 95 -5.45 3.58 15.01
N LEU A 96 -5.99 2.48 14.47
CA LEU A 96 -7.44 2.26 14.37
C LEU A 96 -8.11 2.28 15.74
N LYS A 97 -7.52 1.60 16.74
CA LYS A 97 -8.00 1.62 18.14
C LYS A 97 -7.98 3.02 18.74
N SER A 98 -6.93 3.81 18.48
CA SER A 98 -6.83 5.17 19.00
C SER A 98 -7.92 6.11 18.47
N LEU A 99 -8.52 5.76 17.32
CA LEU A 99 -9.65 6.46 16.72
C LEU A 99 -11.02 5.90 17.12
N GLY A 100 -11.05 4.91 18.03
CA GLY A 100 -12.28 4.40 18.62
C GLY A 100 -12.78 3.07 18.06
N MET A 101 -12.06 2.43 17.13
CA MET A 101 -12.42 1.10 16.64
C MET A 101 -12.17 0.04 17.70
N LYS A 102 -13.12 -0.86 17.92
CA LYS A 102 -13.09 -1.83 18.99
C LYS A 102 -12.34 -3.10 18.61
N ASP A 103 -11.79 -3.79 19.63
CA ASP A 103 -11.00 -5.02 19.41
C ASP A 103 -11.83 -6.15 18.79
N GLU A 104 -13.09 -6.29 19.20
CA GLU A 104 -14.01 -7.30 18.67
C GLU A 104 -14.45 -7.04 17.22
N GLU A 105 -14.25 -5.82 16.72
CA GLU A 105 -14.58 -5.43 15.35
C GLU A 105 -13.44 -5.66 14.35
N MET A 106 -12.23 -5.98 14.85
CA MET A 106 -11.03 -6.13 14.05
C MET A 106 -10.34 -7.46 14.29
N ARG A 107 -9.66 -7.96 13.28
CA ARG A 107 -8.71 -9.06 13.40
C ARG A 107 -7.56 -8.92 12.41
N ALA A 108 -6.40 -9.45 12.79
CA ALA A 108 -5.28 -9.60 11.87
C ALA A 108 -5.31 -11.00 11.25
N ARG A 109 -5.19 -11.08 9.93
CA ARG A 109 -5.12 -12.32 9.18
C ARG A 109 -3.83 -12.36 8.36
N ASP A 110 -2.90 -13.20 8.80
CA ASP A 110 -1.66 -13.43 8.07
C ASP A 110 -1.94 -14.32 6.85
N HIS A 111 -1.33 -13.99 5.71
CA HIS A 111 -1.43 -14.82 4.51
C HIS A 111 -0.56 -16.07 4.66
N SER A 112 -1.07 -17.22 4.22
CA SER A 112 -0.27 -18.43 4.11
C SER A 112 0.79 -18.27 3.00
N PRO A 113 1.90 -19.03 3.03
CA PRO A 113 2.93 -18.95 1.99
C PRO A 113 2.39 -19.10 0.56
N GLU A 114 1.36 -19.92 0.36
CA GLU A 114 0.70 -20.13 -0.94
C GLU A 114 -0.19 -18.95 -1.35
N GLY A 115 -0.61 -18.12 -0.40
CA GLY A 115 -1.44 -16.94 -0.62
C GLY A 115 -0.64 -15.64 -0.81
N LEU A 116 0.69 -15.68 -0.63
CA LEU A 116 1.53 -14.50 -0.81
C LEU A 116 1.65 -14.11 -2.28
N CYS A 117 1.66 -12.80 -2.53
CA CYS A 117 2.07 -12.27 -3.82
C CYS A 117 3.53 -12.62 -4.10
N PHE A 118 3.90 -12.79 -5.36
CA PHE A 118 5.24 -13.20 -5.80
C PHE A 118 6.37 -12.24 -5.38
N TYR A 119 6.03 -11.00 -5.04
CA TYR A 119 6.96 -9.98 -4.56
C TYR A 119 7.01 -9.86 -3.03
N SER A 120 6.14 -10.55 -2.31
CA SER A 120 5.99 -10.39 -0.86
C SER A 120 6.62 -11.53 -0.09
N LYS A 121 7.36 -11.18 0.96
CA LYS A 121 7.92 -12.11 1.95
C LYS A 121 6.94 -12.38 3.10
N GLY A 122 6.02 -11.46 3.33
CA GLY A 122 4.96 -11.56 4.31
C GLY A 122 3.85 -10.56 4.05
N THR A 123 2.60 -10.95 4.28
CA THR A 123 1.43 -10.06 4.16
C THR A 123 0.47 -10.35 5.30
N THR A 124 -0.04 -9.29 5.93
CA THR A 124 -1.11 -9.33 6.92
C THR A 124 -2.23 -8.41 6.49
N ASP A 125 -3.46 -8.90 6.45
CA ASP A 125 -4.64 -8.06 6.36
C ASP A 125 -5.16 -7.75 7.78
N ILE A 126 -5.46 -6.49 8.05
CA ILE A 126 -6.34 -6.10 9.13
C ILE A 126 -7.75 -6.09 8.56
N GLU A 127 -8.59 -7.00 9.02
CA GLU A 127 -9.98 -7.12 8.61
C GLU A 127 -10.89 -6.44 9.64
N PHE A 128 -11.97 -5.83 9.14
CA PHE A 128 -13.04 -5.24 9.95
C PHE A 128 -14.34 -6.06 9.76
N LEU A 129 -15.13 -6.16 10.82
CA LEU A 129 -16.43 -6.84 10.80
C LEU A 129 -17.51 -5.87 10.29
N PHE A 130 -17.64 -5.82 8.96
CA PHE A 130 -18.73 -5.07 8.31
C PHE A 130 -20.08 -5.79 8.49
N PRO A 131 -21.22 -5.11 8.25
CA PRO A 131 -22.55 -5.74 8.29
C PRO A 131 -22.71 -6.96 7.37
N PHE A 132 -21.88 -7.05 6.32
CA PHE A 132 -21.86 -8.18 5.37
C PHE A 132 -20.78 -9.24 5.70
N GLY A 133 -20.10 -9.12 6.84
CA GLY A 133 -19.07 -10.04 7.30
C GLY A 133 -17.67 -9.44 7.32
N TRP A 134 -16.67 -10.28 7.60
CA TRP A 134 -15.27 -9.86 7.63
C TRP A 134 -14.78 -9.39 6.26
N GLY A 135 -14.19 -8.23 6.22
CA GLY A 135 -13.60 -7.65 5.01
C GLY A 135 -12.28 -6.96 5.30
N GLU A 136 -11.36 -7.05 4.35
CA GLU A 136 -10.06 -6.38 4.42
C GLU A 136 -10.25 -4.86 4.53
N LEU A 137 -9.61 -4.28 5.55
CA LEU A 137 -9.58 -2.85 5.79
C LEU A 137 -8.20 -2.27 5.47
N TRP A 138 -7.13 -2.95 5.86
CA TRP A 138 -5.76 -2.48 5.73
C TRP A 138 -4.83 -3.65 5.41
N GLY A 139 -4.12 -3.60 4.32
CA GLY A 139 -3.06 -4.55 3.98
C GLY A 139 -1.70 -4.03 4.44
N ILE A 140 -0.87 -4.90 5.02
CA ILE A 140 0.53 -4.62 5.30
C ILE A 140 1.36 -5.70 4.60
N ALA A 141 2.27 -5.30 3.71
CA ALA A 141 3.11 -6.22 2.96
C ALA A 141 4.60 -5.90 3.12
N ASP A 142 5.41 -6.94 3.28
CA ASP A 142 6.86 -6.85 3.06
C ASP A 142 7.13 -7.14 1.58
N ARG A 143 7.40 -6.09 0.80
CA ARG A 143 7.61 -6.13 -0.66
C ARG A 143 9.06 -6.42 -1.03
N THR A 144 9.95 -6.56 -0.06
CA THR A 144 11.40 -6.73 -0.28
C THR A 144 11.99 -5.59 -1.12
N ASP A 145 12.97 -5.85 -1.96
CA ASP A 145 13.55 -4.91 -2.92
C ASP A 145 12.91 -5.00 -4.32
N TYR A 146 11.84 -5.78 -4.46
CA TYR A 146 11.30 -6.17 -5.75
C TYR A 146 10.99 -4.96 -6.65
N ASP A 147 10.19 -4.01 -6.16
CA ASP A 147 9.75 -2.89 -6.99
C ASP A 147 10.90 -1.99 -7.42
N LEU A 148 11.78 -1.61 -6.48
CA LEU A 148 12.96 -0.78 -6.81
C LEU A 148 13.89 -1.49 -7.79
N THR A 149 14.06 -2.80 -7.65
CA THR A 149 14.83 -3.63 -8.59
C THR A 149 14.20 -3.63 -9.99
N GLN A 150 12.87 -3.78 -10.09
CA GLN A 150 12.17 -3.71 -11.39
C GLN A 150 12.31 -2.32 -12.02
N HIS A 151 12.11 -1.26 -11.25
CA HIS A 151 12.30 0.12 -11.73
C HIS A 151 13.73 0.37 -12.21
N GLN A 152 14.74 -0.13 -11.50
CA GLN A 152 16.15 -0.06 -11.90
C GLN A 152 16.38 -0.79 -13.21
N ASN A 153 15.91 -2.03 -13.34
CA ASN A 153 16.16 -2.88 -14.51
C ASN A 153 15.51 -2.30 -15.79
N VAL A 154 14.31 -1.73 -15.67
CA VAL A 154 13.59 -1.19 -16.82
C VAL A 154 14.06 0.20 -17.21
N SER A 155 14.35 1.06 -16.23
CA SER A 155 14.75 2.46 -16.48
C SER A 155 16.25 2.66 -16.70
N GLY A 156 17.07 1.71 -16.24
CA GLY A 156 18.53 1.87 -16.15
C GLY A 156 19.00 2.89 -15.12
N GLN A 157 18.09 3.42 -14.27
CA GLN A 157 18.43 4.35 -13.19
C GLN A 157 18.88 3.59 -11.94
N ASP A 158 19.95 4.04 -11.30
CA ASP A 158 20.44 3.47 -10.05
C ASP A 158 19.44 3.75 -8.90
N MET A 159 18.75 2.71 -8.40
CA MET A 159 17.82 2.78 -7.28
C MET A 159 18.45 2.41 -5.94
N THR A 160 19.76 2.25 -5.87
CA THR A 160 20.45 1.93 -4.63
C THR A 160 20.49 3.11 -3.67
N TYR A 161 20.52 2.81 -2.38
CA TYR A 161 20.86 3.74 -1.31
C TYR A 161 22.33 3.55 -0.93
N PHE A 162 23.06 4.63 -0.74
CA PHE A 162 24.40 4.59 -0.15
C PHE A 162 24.31 4.96 1.33
N ASP A 163 24.70 4.02 2.20
CA ASP A 163 24.81 4.23 3.63
C ASP A 163 26.21 4.79 3.97
N PRO A 164 26.34 6.07 4.35
CA PRO A 164 27.63 6.65 4.63
C PRO A 164 28.24 6.19 5.97
N GLU A 165 27.44 5.63 6.88
CA GLU A 165 27.93 5.15 8.18
C GLU A 165 28.57 3.77 8.05
N LYS A 166 28.00 2.92 7.18
CA LYS A 166 28.51 1.58 6.90
C LYS A 166 29.46 1.54 5.69
N ASN A 167 29.47 2.60 4.89
CA ASN A 167 30.14 2.66 3.58
C ASN A 167 29.69 1.53 2.63
N GLU A 168 28.37 1.26 2.63
CA GLU A 168 27.74 0.19 1.85
C GLU A 168 26.68 0.74 0.90
N LYS A 169 26.43 -0.01 -0.16
CA LYS A 169 25.42 0.30 -1.17
C LYS A 169 24.46 -0.88 -1.31
N TYR A 170 23.16 -0.63 -1.19
CA TYR A 170 22.12 -1.65 -1.33
C TYR A 170 20.82 -1.07 -1.90
N ILE A 171 19.98 -1.94 -2.47
CA ILE A 171 18.59 -1.58 -2.79
C ILE A 171 17.78 -1.75 -1.51
N PRO A 172 17.07 -0.71 -1.02
CA PRO A 172 16.26 -0.84 0.19
C PRO A 172 15.14 -1.87 0.05
N TYR A 173 14.80 -2.51 1.17
CA TYR A 173 13.56 -3.27 1.29
C TYR A 173 12.41 -2.32 1.63
N VAL A 174 11.19 -2.75 1.31
CA VAL A 174 10.00 -1.91 1.42
C VAL A 174 8.92 -2.61 2.23
N ILE A 175 8.41 -1.92 3.25
CA ILE A 175 7.18 -2.31 3.95
C ILE A 175 6.08 -1.37 3.51
N GLU A 176 4.96 -1.95 3.04
CA GLU A 176 3.81 -1.23 2.51
C GLU A 176 2.58 -1.41 3.39
N PRO A 177 2.21 -0.46 4.24
CA PRO A 177 0.85 -0.31 4.71
C PRO A 177 -0.02 0.38 3.66
N SER A 178 -1.08 -0.30 3.21
CA SER A 178 -2.00 0.18 2.16
C SER A 178 -3.46 0.09 2.60
N LEU A 179 -4.19 1.18 2.47
CA LEU A 179 -5.52 1.39 3.01
C LEU A 179 -6.42 2.10 1.99
N GLY A 180 -7.64 1.59 1.79
CA GLY A 180 -8.67 2.29 1.03
C GLY A 180 -9.36 3.36 1.89
N ALA A 181 -9.23 4.65 1.53
CA ALA A 181 -9.82 5.75 2.29
C ALA A 181 -11.35 5.65 2.36
N ASP A 182 -12.00 5.32 1.24
CA ASP A 182 -13.46 5.12 1.18
C ASP A 182 -13.92 3.97 2.08
N ARG A 183 -13.10 2.90 2.14
CA ARG A 183 -13.38 1.70 2.93
C ARG A 183 -13.21 1.97 4.42
N VAL A 184 -12.21 2.74 4.83
CA VAL A 184 -12.01 3.11 6.23
C VAL A 184 -13.10 4.05 6.73
N VAL A 185 -13.57 4.98 5.90
CA VAL A 185 -14.74 5.83 6.23
C VAL A 185 -15.97 4.95 6.49
N LEU A 186 -16.24 3.96 5.61
CA LEU A 186 -17.34 3.02 5.81
C LEU A 186 -17.20 2.24 7.12
N ALA A 187 -15.99 1.76 7.45
CA ALA A 187 -15.74 1.03 8.69
C ALA A 187 -16.02 1.88 9.93
N PHE A 188 -15.55 3.13 9.96
CA PHE A 188 -15.85 4.04 11.08
C PHE A 188 -17.34 4.38 11.19
N LEU A 189 -18.05 4.56 10.07
CA LEU A 189 -19.50 4.75 10.11
C LEU A 189 -20.21 3.52 10.67
N CYS A 190 -19.80 2.30 10.27
CA CYS A 190 -20.36 1.06 10.80
C CYS A 190 -20.08 0.88 12.31
N SER A 191 -18.85 1.21 12.73
CA SER A 191 -18.45 1.10 14.15
C SER A 191 -19.14 2.11 15.05
N ALA A 192 -19.46 3.31 14.52
CA ALA A 192 -20.10 4.39 15.25
C ALA A 192 -21.65 4.36 15.18
N TYR A 193 -22.21 3.52 14.30
CA TYR A 193 -23.67 3.43 14.16
C TYR A 193 -24.29 2.78 15.40
N ASP A 194 -25.33 3.42 15.93
CA ASP A 194 -26.18 2.94 17.00
C ASP A 194 -27.65 3.23 16.66
N GLU A 195 -28.57 2.33 17.02
CA GLU A 195 -30.00 2.46 16.74
C GLU A 195 -30.75 2.38 18.08
N GLU A 196 -31.47 3.47 18.45
CA GLU A 196 -32.31 3.56 19.65
C GLU A 196 -33.69 2.90 19.46
#